data_064d2a6ad4c4f449d611673df362f62c
#
_entry.id   064d2a6ad4c4f449d611673df362f62c
#
_cell.length_a   1.000
_cell.length_b   1.000
_cell.length_c   1.000
_cell.angle_alpha   90.00
_cell.angle_beta   90.00
_cell.angle_gamma   90.00
#
_symmetry.space_group_name_H-M   'P 1'
#
loop_
_entity.id
_entity.type
_entity.pdbx_description
1 polymer ?
#
loop_
_entity_poly.entity_id
_entity_poly.type
_entity_poly.pdbx_seq_one_letter_code
_entity_poly.pdbx_strand_id
1 'polypeptide(L)'
;MFRAQMIQLANGPTLKMEGSLVGQWAEEAKSLVTNGPVPKGLVVDLTDLSYVDSVGENVLTWFASVGASFMAKAVYAASLCERLQLPAHRKVSASRRQF
;
A
#
# COMPACT_ATOMS: atom_id res chain seq x y z
N MET A 1 -15.56 -6.41 4.15
CA MET A 1 -15.74 -5.63 2.94
C MET A 1 -14.42 -5.06 2.47
N PHE A 2 -14.22 -5.01 1.18
CA PHE A 2 -12.96 -4.53 0.62
C PHE A 2 -13.22 -3.74 -0.66
N ARG A 3 -12.43 -2.71 -0.88
CA ARG A 3 -12.56 -1.91 -2.07
C ARG A 3 -11.18 -1.41 -2.48
N ALA A 4 -10.90 -1.47 -3.77
CA ALA A 4 -9.64 -0.99 -4.30
C ALA A 4 -9.88 -0.31 -5.64
N GLN A 5 -9.16 0.77 -5.89
CA GLN A 5 -9.25 1.44 -7.19
C GLN A 5 -7.95 2.15 -7.52
N MET A 6 -7.64 2.16 -8.81
CA MET A 6 -6.48 2.90 -9.30
C MET A 6 -6.90 4.31 -9.63
N ILE A 7 -6.18 5.27 -9.09
CA ILE A 7 -6.44 6.68 -9.40
C ILE A 7 -5.13 7.37 -9.75
N GLN A 8 -5.22 8.43 -10.51
CA GLN A 8 -4.05 9.19 -10.91
C GLN A 8 -4.01 10.45 -10.07
N LEU A 9 -2.99 10.58 -9.25
CA LEU A 9 -2.81 11.75 -8.42
C LEU A 9 -1.59 12.52 -8.87
N ALA A 10 -1.38 13.68 -8.28
CA ALA A 10 -0.26 14.54 -8.66
C ALA A 10 1.07 13.82 -8.49
N ASN A 11 1.20 12.96 -7.50
CA ASN A 11 2.43 12.23 -7.27
C ASN A 11 2.47 10.90 -8.00
N GLY A 12 1.55 10.63 -8.90
CA GLY A 12 1.60 9.45 -9.75
C GLY A 12 0.43 8.51 -9.58
N PRO A 13 0.52 7.34 -10.21
CA PRO A 13 -0.56 6.33 -10.10
C PRO A 13 -0.65 5.82 -8.67
N THR A 14 -1.86 5.76 -8.16
CA THR A 14 -2.09 5.37 -6.77
C THR A 14 -3.15 4.28 -6.71
N LEU A 15 -2.83 3.20 -6.00
CA LEU A 15 -3.80 2.15 -5.72
C LEU A 15 -4.36 2.40 -4.33
N LYS A 16 -5.60 2.87 -4.27
CA LYS A 16 -6.24 3.16 -2.99
C LYS A 16 -7.05 1.96 -2.55
N MET A 17 -6.85 1.51 -1.31
CA MET A 17 -7.54 0.35 -0.78
C MET A 17 -8.27 0.70 0.50
N GLU A 18 -9.44 0.12 0.69
CA GLU A 18 -10.28 0.35 1.87
C GLU A 18 -10.81 -0.98 2.38
N GLY A 19 -10.93 -1.11 3.69
CA GLY A 19 -11.54 -2.28 4.30
C GLY A 19 -10.52 -3.34 4.67
N SER A 20 -10.86 -4.61 4.45
CA SER A 20 -10.02 -5.73 4.87
C SER A 20 -9.29 -6.36 3.69
N LEU A 21 -7.99 -6.30 3.70
CA LEU A 21 -7.17 -6.88 2.63
C LEU A 21 -6.85 -8.31 3.03
N VAL A 22 -7.75 -9.22 2.71
CA VAL A 22 -7.67 -10.61 3.15
C VAL A 22 -7.98 -11.58 2.02
N GLY A 23 -7.35 -12.74 2.03
CA GLY A 23 -7.67 -13.85 1.13
C GLY A 23 -7.76 -13.44 -0.31
N GLN A 24 -8.89 -13.76 -0.95
CA GLN A 24 -9.07 -13.48 -2.37
C GLN A 24 -9.10 -11.99 -2.69
N TRP A 25 -9.48 -11.15 -1.71
CA TRP A 25 -9.47 -9.71 -1.92
C TRP A 25 -8.04 -9.21 -2.10
N ALA A 26 -7.09 -9.81 -1.38
CA ALA A 26 -5.68 -9.46 -1.53
C ALA A 26 -5.19 -9.85 -2.92
N GLU A 27 -5.56 -11.03 -3.39
CA GLU A 27 -5.19 -11.47 -4.73
C GLU A 27 -5.80 -10.56 -5.79
N GLU A 28 -7.03 -10.12 -5.57
CA GLU A 28 -7.69 -9.23 -6.51
C GLU A 28 -7.01 -7.89 -6.58
N ALA A 29 -6.55 -7.36 -5.45
CA ALA A 29 -5.81 -6.11 -5.43
C ALA A 29 -4.53 -6.22 -6.26
N LYS A 30 -3.83 -7.35 -6.12
CA LYS A 30 -2.64 -7.60 -6.89
C LYS A 30 -2.96 -7.64 -8.38
N SER A 31 -4.08 -8.26 -8.75
CA SER A 31 -4.48 -8.37 -10.14
C SER A 31 -4.71 -7.03 -10.81
N LEU A 32 -5.14 -6.04 -10.05
CA LEU A 32 -5.38 -4.72 -10.62
C LEU A 32 -4.13 -4.12 -11.24
N VAL A 33 -2.96 -4.48 -10.75
CA VAL A 33 -1.72 -3.96 -11.32
C VAL A 33 -0.95 -4.97 -12.15
N THR A 34 -1.37 -6.23 -12.16
CA THR A 34 -0.65 -7.22 -12.96
C THR A 34 -1.30 -7.47 -14.31
N ASN A 35 -2.37 -6.74 -14.64
CA ASN A 35 -2.99 -6.84 -15.95
C ASN A 35 -2.18 -6.14 -17.04
N GLY A 36 -0.96 -5.81 -16.75
CA GLY A 36 -0.07 -5.14 -17.67
C GLY A 36 1.21 -4.83 -16.92
N PRO A 37 2.07 -4.00 -17.47
CA PRO A 37 3.28 -3.61 -16.75
C PRO A 37 2.92 -2.85 -15.49
N VAL A 38 3.66 -3.08 -14.40
CA VAL A 38 3.45 -2.34 -13.17
C VAL A 38 3.77 -0.88 -13.42
N PRO A 39 2.87 0.05 -13.08
CA PRO A 39 3.12 1.46 -13.33
C PRO A 39 4.33 1.98 -12.58
N LYS A 40 5.14 2.81 -13.24
CA LYS A 40 6.26 3.41 -12.60
C LYS A 40 5.79 4.39 -11.56
N GLY A 41 6.44 4.40 -10.42
CA GLY A 41 6.08 5.32 -9.35
C GLY A 41 4.78 4.99 -8.64
N LEU A 42 4.36 3.73 -8.72
CA LEU A 42 3.11 3.32 -8.07
C LEU A 42 3.16 3.60 -6.57
N VAL A 43 2.08 4.19 -6.05
CA VAL A 43 1.91 4.40 -4.63
C VAL A 43 0.72 3.56 -4.19
N VAL A 44 0.88 2.82 -3.10
CA VAL A 44 -0.22 2.03 -2.54
C VAL A 44 -0.71 2.76 -1.29
N ASP A 45 -1.94 3.21 -1.32
CA ASP A 45 -2.51 3.99 -0.21
C ASP A 45 -3.22 3.06 0.76
N LEU A 46 -2.67 2.92 1.95
CA LEU A 46 -3.18 2.01 2.97
C LEU A 46 -3.98 2.74 4.05
N THR A 47 -4.22 4.02 3.85
CA THR A 47 -4.81 4.86 4.90
C THR A 47 -6.12 4.30 5.44
N ASP A 48 -6.96 3.78 4.56
CA ASP A 48 -8.30 3.32 4.95
C ASP A 48 -8.41 1.81 5.12
N LEU A 49 -7.29 1.11 5.19
CA LEU A 49 -7.32 -0.31 5.49
C LEU A 49 -7.60 -0.52 6.97
N SER A 50 -8.49 -1.43 7.28
CA SER A 50 -8.85 -1.74 8.66
C SER A 50 -8.24 -3.05 9.15
N TYR A 51 -7.88 -3.94 8.23
CA TYR A 51 -7.29 -5.23 8.63
C TYR A 51 -6.57 -5.88 7.45
N VAL A 52 -5.51 -6.61 7.75
CA VAL A 52 -4.73 -7.32 6.73
C VAL A 52 -4.36 -8.68 7.31
N ASP A 53 -4.67 -9.76 6.60
CA ASP A 53 -4.28 -11.11 7.04
C ASP A 53 -2.93 -11.50 6.43
N SER A 54 -2.48 -12.73 6.61
CA SER A 54 -1.18 -13.15 6.10
C SER A 54 -1.12 -13.10 4.58
N VAL A 55 -2.21 -13.39 3.89
CA VAL A 55 -2.24 -13.30 2.43
C VAL A 55 -2.10 -11.84 2.02
N GLY A 56 -2.81 -10.95 2.72
CA GLY A 56 -2.69 -9.53 2.46
C GLY A 56 -1.27 -9.01 2.70
N GLU A 57 -0.65 -9.47 3.78
CA GLU A 57 0.73 -9.07 4.06
C GLU A 57 1.68 -9.50 2.95
N ASN A 58 1.49 -10.70 2.43
CA ASN A 58 2.31 -11.20 1.33
C ASN A 58 2.12 -10.35 0.08
N VAL A 59 0.89 -9.92 -0.19
CA VAL A 59 0.61 -9.07 -1.34
C VAL A 59 1.27 -7.70 -1.16
N LEU A 60 1.21 -7.13 0.04
CA LEU A 60 1.89 -5.85 0.30
C LEU A 60 3.39 -5.97 0.11
N THR A 61 3.98 -7.07 0.58
CA THR A 61 5.41 -7.31 0.39
C THR A 61 5.73 -7.44 -1.09
N TRP A 62 4.84 -8.07 -1.85
CA TRP A 62 5.02 -8.18 -3.28
C TRP A 62 5.02 -6.81 -3.95
N PHE A 63 4.08 -5.92 -3.55
CA PHE A 63 4.07 -4.57 -4.09
C PHE A 63 5.40 -3.87 -3.84
N ALA A 64 5.96 -4.04 -2.64
CA ALA A 64 7.25 -3.43 -2.34
C ALA A 64 8.34 -3.99 -3.25
N SER A 65 8.28 -5.28 -3.54
CA SER A 65 9.32 -5.92 -4.36
C SER A 65 9.29 -5.43 -5.81
N VAL A 66 8.16 -4.93 -6.28
CA VAL A 66 8.09 -4.41 -7.65
C VAL A 66 8.25 -2.89 -7.68
N GLY A 67 8.68 -2.30 -6.60
CA GLY A 67 9.04 -0.90 -6.58
C GLY A 67 7.99 0.07 -6.12
N ALA A 68 6.87 -0.41 -5.60
CA ALA A 68 5.83 0.50 -5.10
C ALA A 68 6.26 1.13 -3.79
N SER A 69 5.79 2.34 -3.53
CA SER A 69 5.92 2.95 -2.22
C SER A 69 4.53 3.00 -1.59
N PHE A 70 4.47 3.30 -0.31
CA PHE A 70 3.23 3.17 0.45
C PHE A 70 2.89 4.46 1.16
N MET A 71 1.59 4.75 1.25
CA MET A 71 1.11 5.89 2.00
C MET A 71 0.36 5.36 3.21
N ALA A 72 0.76 5.78 4.40
CA ALA A 72 0.20 5.24 5.64
C ALA A 72 0.00 6.36 6.63
N LYS A 73 -1.19 6.95 6.61
CA LYS A 73 -1.49 8.08 7.48
C LYS A 73 -2.15 7.65 8.79
N ALA A 74 -2.80 6.50 8.80
CA ALA A 74 -3.45 6.01 10.02
C ALA A 74 -2.47 5.21 10.84
N VAL A 75 -2.73 5.13 12.15
CA VAL A 75 -1.84 4.41 13.05
C VAL A 75 -1.67 2.95 12.67
N TYR A 76 -2.76 2.28 12.33
CA TYR A 76 -2.70 0.88 11.94
C TYR A 76 -1.83 0.69 10.69
N ALA A 77 -2.05 1.52 9.68
CA ALA A 77 -1.30 1.38 8.44
C ALA A 77 0.18 1.70 8.65
N ALA A 78 0.48 2.70 9.46
CA ALA A 78 1.88 3.06 9.74
C ALA A 78 2.58 1.93 10.50
N SER A 79 1.90 1.34 11.46
CA SER A 79 2.44 0.24 12.23
C SER A 79 2.68 -0.99 11.34
N LEU A 80 1.76 -1.24 10.41
CA LEU A 80 1.89 -2.33 9.47
C LEU A 80 3.11 -2.13 8.57
N CYS A 81 3.30 -0.93 8.06
CA CYS A 81 4.46 -0.62 7.22
C CYS A 81 5.76 -0.83 7.98
N GLU A 82 5.80 -0.43 9.23
CA GLU A 82 6.98 -0.62 10.04
C GLU A 82 7.26 -2.10 10.26
N ARG A 83 6.24 -2.86 10.62
CA ARG A 83 6.39 -4.28 10.90
C ARG A 83 6.84 -5.05 9.67
N LEU A 84 6.31 -4.72 8.51
CA LEU A 84 6.64 -5.40 7.26
C LEU A 84 7.83 -4.75 6.54
N GLN A 85 8.35 -3.67 7.10
CA GLN A 85 9.49 -2.94 6.53
C GLN A 85 9.19 -2.45 5.12
N LEU A 86 8.00 -1.91 4.92
CA LEU A 86 7.59 -1.40 3.61
C LEU A 86 8.09 0.04 3.43
N PRO A 87 8.44 0.43 2.20
CA PRO A 87 8.90 1.81 1.95
C PRO A 87 7.72 2.78 1.96
N ALA A 88 7.47 3.36 3.12
CA ALA A 88 6.31 4.22 3.32
C ALA A 88 6.67 5.69 3.19
N HIS A 89 5.80 6.43 2.54
CA HIS A 89 5.90 7.88 2.49
C HIS A 89 5.26 8.44 3.75
N ARG A 90 6.07 9.10 4.58
CA ARG A 90 5.59 9.72 5.76
C ARG A 90 5.80 11.15 5.71
N LYS A 91 4.78 11.90 5.95
CA LYS A 91 4.93 13.29 5.96
C LYS A 91 5.84 13.74 6.99
N VAL A 92 5.79 13.19 8.10
CA VAL A 92 6.59 13.63 9.14
C VAL A 92 7.97 13.29 9.08
N SER A 93 8.28 12.48 8.41
CA SER A 93 9.61 12.07 8.38
C SER A 93 10.54 13.09 8.30
N ALA A 94 10.31 13.48 8.41
CA ALA A 94 11.18 14.20 8.35
C ALA A 94 11.90 14.51 9.30
N SER A 95 11.53 14.28 9.45
CA SER A 95 12.10 14.66 10.01
C SER A 95 12.80 14.58 10.60
N ARG A 96 12.69 14.56 10.89
CA ARG A 96 13.33 14.63 11.56
C ARG A 96 14.23 14.33 11.82
N ARG A 97 14.37 14.21 11.83
CA ARG A 97 15.24 14.01 12.23
C ARG A 97 16.09 14.09 12.36
N GLN A 98 16.06 14.21 12.38
CA GLN A 98 16.88 14.44 12.62
C GLN A 98 17.55 14.41 12.91
N PHE A 99 17.56 14.33 13.10
CA PHE A 99 18.37 14.50 13.53
C PHE A 99 18.93 14.56 13.67
#